data_1c499a6db5a8233b9bd4b9b932aeabad
#
_entry.id   1c499a6db5a8233b9bd4b9b932aeabad
#
_cell.length_a   1.000
_cell.length_b   1.000
_cell.length_c   1.000
_cell.angle_alpha   90.00
_cell.angle_beta   90.00
_cell.angle_gamma   90.00
#
_symmetry.space_group_name_H-M   'P 1'
#
loop_
_entity.id
_entity.type
_entity.pdbx_description
1 polymer ?
#
loop_
_entity_poly.entity_id
_entity_poly.type
_entity_poly.pdbx_seq_one_letter_code
_entity_poly.pdbx_strand_id
1 'polypeptide(L)'
;MAGRRAALALTMCLAAALPAAACVSDTGFEVTGLSADGPLVLAATDGRRFRLVALAGEALVEPDGPLRLVALGATDRHGRVPAQAFGPAGPVEIPLLRDGQARLTATRLVPRDCWKLFERAETEAIRARRGLWAGAGAPISATDADALTRADGRFAIVEGRIRSVRSQGRTTYVNFGAPQSGALTVTISDRDMATFREVGLEPAAIRGHMLRVRGIVTIRRGPFIAAAIPEALTIAEPPSGGAR
;
A
#
# COMPACT_ATOMS: atom_id res chain seq x y z
N MET A 1 -14.82 -28.41 -56.70
CA MET A 1 -14.93 -28.44 -55.22
C MET A 1 -13.72 -27.73 -54.66
N ALA A 2 -13.89 -26.48 -54.27
CA ALA A 2 -12.79 -25.63 -53.77
C ALA A 2 -12.94 -25.46 -52.26
N GLY A 3 -11.99 -26.04 -51.50
CA GLY A 3 -11.94 -25.95 -50.04
C GLY A 3 -11.36 -24.61 -49.59
N ARG A 4 -12.13 -23.76 -48.93
CA ARG A 4 -11.68 -22.54 -48.23
C ARG A 4 -11.01 -22.91 -46.92
N ARG A 5 -9.72 -22.68 -46.82
CA ARG A 5 -9.00 -22.73 -45.54
C ARG A 5 -9.19 -21.40 -44.82
N ALA A 6 -9.89 -21.41 -43.71
CA ALA A 6 -9.99 -20.28 -42.80
C ALA A 6 -8.70 -20.15 -41.99
N ALA A 7 -7.99 -19.04 -42.14
CA ALA A 7 -6.85 -18.70 -41.29
C ALA A 7 -7.35 -18.03 -40.02
N LEU A 8 -7.14 -18.67 -38.86
CA LEU A 8 -7.37 -18.10 -37.55
C LEU A 8 -6.23 -17.14 -37.24
N ALA A 9 -6.52 -15.82 -37.24
CA ALA A 9 -5.58 -14.82 -36.77
C ALA A 9 -5.60 -14.78 -35.23
N LEU A 10 -4.52 -15.26 -34.64
CA LEU A 10 -4.28 -15.18 -33.19
C LEU A 10 -3.84 -13.74 -32.86
N THR A 11 -4.78 -12.92 -32.37
CA THR A 11 -4.48 -11.57 -31.90
C THR A 11 -3.78 -11.65 -30.55
N MET A 12 -2.47 -11.53 -30.57
CA MET A 12 -1.64 -11.46 -29.37
C MET A 12 -1.84 -10.07 -28.75
N CYS A 13 -2.64 -9.99 -27.66
CA CYS A 13 -2.70 -8.79 -26.83
C CYS A 13 -1.33 -8.57 -26.18
N LEU A 14 -0.53 -7.65 -26.75
CA LEU A 14 0.65 -7.12 -26.09
C LEU A 14 0.16 -6.28 -24.91
N ALA A 15 0.22 -6.83 -23.70
CA ALA A 15 0.11 -6.04 -22.48
C ALA A 15 1.32 -5.09 -22.47
N ALA A 16 1.08 -3.82 -22.76
CA ALA A 16 2.09 -2.78 -22.64
C ALA A 16 2.54 -2.71 -21.18
N ALA A 17 3.71 -3.26 -20.89
CA ALA A 17 4.40 -3.00 -19.65
C ALA A 17 4.74 -1.51 -19.62
N LEU A 18 4.03 -0.75 -18.79
CA LEU A 18 4.38 0.65 -18.52
C LEU A 18 5.81 0.66 -17.97
N PRO A 19 6.67 1.55 -18.48
CA PRO A 19 8.06 1.56 -18.09
C PRO A 19 8.19 1.80 -16.59
N ALA A 20 8.97 0.98 -15.92
CA ALA A 20 9.42 1.17 -14.53
C ALA A 20 10.25 2.47 -14.35
N ALA A 21 10.44 3.23 -15.41
CA ALA A 21 11.20 4.47 -15.47
C ALA A 21 10.68 5.58 -14.53
N ALA A 22 9.43 5.51 -14.08
CA ALA A 22 8.87 6.54 -13.20
C ALA A 22 9.30 6.39 -11.72
N CYS A 23 9.90 5.27 -11.34
CA CYS A 23 10.37 5.01 -9.97
C CYS A 23 11.87 4.69 -9.98
N VAL A 24 12.65 5.43 -10.76
CA VAL A 24 14.10 5.36 -10.77
C VAL A 24 14.62 6.66 -10.17
N SER A 25 15.35 6.54 -9.08
CA SER A 25 16.14 7.66 -8.57
C SER A 25 17.54 7.57 -9.15
N ASP A 26 18.00 8.62 -9.81
CA ASP A 26 19.41 8.76 -10.23
C ASP A 26 20.32 9.02 -9.01
N THR A 27 19.71 9.31 -7.86
CA THR A 27 20.39 9.48 -6.59
C THR A 27 20.46 8.14 -5.86
N GLY A 28 21.53 7.93 -5.11
CA GLY A 28 21.74 6.70 -4.36
C GLY A 28 23.15 6.18 -4.54
N PHE A 29 23.50 5.18 -3.78
CA PHE A 29 24.80 4.53 -3.81
C PHE A 29 24.63 3.01 -3.95
N GLU A 30 25.51 2.43 -4.72
CA GLU A 30 25.55 0.98 -4.89
C GLU A 30 26.17 0.33 -3.65
N VAL A 31 25.55 -0.73 -3.16
CA VAL A 31 26.03 -1.52 -2.03
C VAL A 31 26.08 -2.97 -2.44
N THR A 32 27.26 -3.55 -2.28
CA THR A 32 27.51 -4.98 -2.44
C THR A 32 27.57 -5.67 -1.08
N GLY A 33 27.41 -6.99 -1.05
CA GLY A 33 27.50 -7.76 0.20
C GLY A 33 26.39 -7.44 1.21
N LEU A 34 25.21 -7.09 0.71
CA LEU A 34 24.02 -6.95 1.53
C LEU A 34 23.49 -8.33 1.93
N SER A 35 23.00 -8.44 3.16
CA SER A 35 22.32 -9.62 3.67
C SER A 35 21.05 -9.22 4.44
N ALA A 36 20.13 -10.16 4.61
CA ALA A 36 18.98 -9.93 5.50
C ALA A 36 19.43 -9.78 6.95
N ASP A 37 18.92 -8.77 7.64
CA ASP A 37 19.17 -8.48 9.07
C ASP A 37 17.86 -8.30 9.84
N GLY A 38 16.91 -9.16 9.54
CA GLY A 38 15.56 -9.15 10.09
C GLY A 38 14.51 -8.67 9.08
N PRO A 39 13.25 -8.62 9.50
CA PRO A 39 12.15 -8.28 8.63
C PRO A 39 12.34 -6.93 7.94
N LEU A 40 12.38 -6.94 6.60
CA LEU A 40 12.51 -5.75 5.76
C LEU A 40 13.73 -4.88 6.10
N VAL A 41 14.79 -5.48 6.63
CA VAL A 41 16.06 -4.82 6.97
C VAL A 41 17.21 -5.51 6.26
N LEU A 42 18.07 -4.71 5.65
CA LEU A 42 19.30 -5.13 5.00
C LEU A 42 20.50 -4.62 5.81
N ALA A 43 21.52 -5.47 6.01
CA ALA A 43 22.79 -5.09 6.59
C ALA A 43 23.87 -5.11 5.52
N ALA A 44 24.70 -4.09 5.50
CA ALA A 44 25.91 -4.03 4.69
C ALA A 44 27.13 -4.53 5.48
N THR A 45 28.16 -4.96 4.78
CA THR A 45 29.41 -5.47 5.38
C THR A 45 30.16 -4.42 6.21
N ASP A 46 29.88 -3.14 6.00
CA ASP A 46 30.45 -2.02 6.78
C ASP A 46 29.64 -1.71 8.07
N GLY A 47 28.65 -2.52 8.39
CA GLY A 47 27.82 -2.39 9.59
C GLY A 47 26.64 -1.43 9.44
N ARG A 48 26.45 -0.77 8.31
CA ARG A 48 25.25 0.02 8.06
C ARG A 48 24.02 -0.86 7.90
N ARG A 49 22.89 -0.40 8.42
CA ARG A 49 21.61 -1.11 8.37
C ARG A 49 20.57 -0.25 7.66
N PHE A 50 19.83 -0.84 6.75
CA PHE A 50 18.85 -0.16 5.91
C PHE A 50 17.48 -0.81 6.10
N ARG A 51 16.50 -0.01 6.51
CA ARG A 51 15.11 -0.46 6.63
C ARG A 51 14.35 -0.06 5.36
N LEU A 52 13.79 -1.03 4.66
CA LEU A 52 12.93 -0.77 3.51
C LEU A 52 11.68 0.00 3.99
N VAL A 53 11.47 1.17 3.39
CA VAL A 53 10.32 2.02 3.72
C VAL A 53 9.07 1.58 2.96
N ALA A 54 7.92 2.11 3.38
CA ALA A 54 6.62 1.81 2.81
C ALA A 54 6.14 0.36 2.98
N LEU A 55 6.88 -0.49 3.67
CA LEU A 55 6.52 -1.89 3.86
C LEU A 55 6.28 -2.24 5.34
N ALA A 56 5.40 -3.20 5.57
CA ALA A 56 5.21 -3.90 6.84
C ALA A 56 5.04 -5.40 6.57
N GLY A 57 5.64 -6.23 7.41
CA GLY A 57 5.59 -7.69 7.31
C GLY A 57 6.83 -8.32 7.88
N GLU A 58 6.89 -9.65 7.77
CA GLU A 58 7.98 -10.48 8.29
C GLU A 58 8.93 -10.99 7.20
N ALA A 59 8.82 -10.45 5.98
CA ALA A 59 9.66 -10.87 4.86
C ALA A 59 11.13 -10.58 5.13
N LEU A 60 11.97 -11.60 4.97
CA LEU A 60 13.41 -11.46 4.86
C LEU A 60 13.75 -11.19 3.39
N VAL A 61 14.62 -10.22 3.16
CA VAL A 61 15.04 -9.82 1.83
C VAL A 61 16.46 -10.28 1.61
N GLU A 62 16.62 -11.31 0.78
CA GLU A 62 17.94 -11.82 0.39
C GLU A 62 18.26 -11.26 -1.01
N PRO A 63 19.21 -10.33 -1.13
CA PRO A 63 19.57 -9.77 -2.43
C PRO A 63 20.37 -10.75 -3.30
N ASP A 64 19.98 -10.94 -4.54
CA ASP A 64 20.69 -11.73 -5.55
C ASP A 64 21.81 -10.92 -6.23
N GLY A 65 22.45 -10.00 -5.52
CA GLY A 65 23.50 -9.16 -6.08
C GLY A 65 23.55 -7.75 -5.51
N PRO A 66 24.30 -6.84 -6.13
CA PRO A 66 24.39 -5.46 -5.68
C PRO A 66 23.02 -4.76 -5.80
N LEU A 67 22.68 -3.97 -4.78
CA LEU A 67 21.53 -3.10 -4.80
C LEU A 67 21.98 -1.64 -4.75
N ARG A 68 21.28 -0.81 -5.48
CA ARG A 68 21.38 0.63 -5.29
C ARG A 68 20.39 1.07 -4.21
N LEU A 69 20.92 1.67 -3.14
CA LEU A 69 20.15 2.17 -2.02
C LEU A 69 20.00 3.68 -2.08
N VAL A 70 18.78 4.16 -1.88
CA VAL A 70 18.45 5.58 -1.76
C VAL A 70 18.03 5.82 -0.33
N ALA A 71 18.86 6.53 0.43
CA ALA A 71 18.51 6.95 1.79
C ALA A 71 17.39 8.02 1.73
N LEU A 72 16.33 7.80 2.49
CA LEU A 72 15.13 8.64 2.48
C LEU A 72 14.92 9.40 3.80
N GLY A 73 15.90 9.37 4.68
CA GLY A 73 15.85 10.10 5.95
C GLY A 73 17.04 9.83 6.84
N ALA A 74 17.05 10.45 8.00
CA ALA A 74 18.05 10.22 9.02
C ALA A 74 17.93 8.82 9.64
N THR A 75 19.02 8.32 10.19
CA THR A 75 19.07 7.06 10.95
C THR A 75 18.04 7.08 12.10
N ASP A 76 17.28 6.02 12.21
CA ASP A 76 16.29 5.85 13.26
C ASP A 76 16.94 5.49 14.62
N ARG A 77 16.12 5.47 15.69
CA ARG A 77 16.58 5.11 17.05
C ARG A 77 17.17 3.70 17.18
N HIS A 78 17.00 2.86 16.17
CA HIS A 78 17.55 1.50 16.12
C HIS A 78 18.80 1.39 15.24
N GLY A 79 19.38 2.52 14.83
CA GLY A 79 20.57 2.55 13.98
C GLY A 79 20.31 2.19 12.51
N ARG A 80 19.06 2.27 12.03
CA ARG A 80 18.68 1.91 10.66
C ARG A 80 18.40 3.15 9.83
N VAL A 81 18.94 3.20 8.64
CA VAL A 81 18.64 4.24 7.64
C VAL A 81 17.37 3.85 6.89
N PRO A 82 16.31 4.68 6.89
CA PRO A 82 15.16 4.44 6.03
C PRO A 82 15.60 4.56 4.58
N ALA A 83 15.37 3.53 3.78
CA ALA A 83 15.85 3.46 2.41
C ALA A 83 14.84 2.82 1.47
N GLN A 84 15.00 3.13 0.19
CA GLN A 84 14.41 2.42 -0.93
C GLN A 84 15.54 1.64 -1.62
N ALA A 85 15.27 0.41 -2.04
CA ALA A 85 16.28 -0.46 -2.66
C ALA A 85 15.91 -0.77 -4.11
N PHE A 86 16.90 -0.71 -4.99
CA PHE A 86 16.75 -0.96 -6.41
C PHE A 86 17.72 -2.06 -6.86
N GLY A 87 17.16 -3.14 -7.37
CA GLY A 87 17.89 -4.17 -8.10
C GLY A 87 17.83 -3.93 -9.61
N PRO A 88 18.37 -4.86 -10.40
CA PRO A 88 18.36 -4.77 -11.87
C PRO A 88 16.95 -4.69 -12.48
N ALA A 89 15.97 -5.30 -11.82
CA ALA A 89 14.56 -5.31 -12.25
C ALA A 89 13.73 -4.12 -11.71
N GLY A 90 14.34 -3.20 -10.96
CA GLY A 90 13.67 -2.05 -10.34
C GLY A 90 13.56 -2.16 -8.82
N PRO A 91 12.57 -1.46 -8.20
CA PRO A 91 12.39 -1.46 -6.75
C PRO A 91 12.13 -2.85 -6.18
N VAL A 92 12.88 -3.21 -5.14
CA VAL A 92 12.78 -4.49 -4.41
C VAL A 92 11.41 -4.63 -3.73
N GLU A 93 10.77 -3.53 -3.41
CA GLU A 93 9.44 -3.47 -2.80
C GLU A 93 8.35 -4.07 -3.71
N ILE A 94 8.49 -3.96 -5.04
CA ILE A 94 7.47 -4.41 -6.00
C ILE A 94 7.23 -5.92 -5.95
N PRO A 95 8.24 -6.81 -6.09
CA PRO A 95 8.01 -8.25 -5.97
C PRO A 95 7.50 -8.64 -4.58
N LEU A 96 8.00 -8.04 -3.48
CA LEU A 96 7.52 -8.32 -2.13
C LEU A 96 6.02 -8.03 -1.97
N LEU A 97 5.55 -6.93 -2.54
CA LEU A 97 4.14 -6.55 -2.52
C LEU A 97 3.29 -7.44 -3.45
N ARG A 98 3.76 -7.70 -4.68
CA ARG A 98 3.05 -8.50 -5.69
C ARG A 98 2.85 -9.95 -5.25
N ASP A 99 3.81 -10.51 -4.54
CA ASP A 99 3.76 -11.88 -4.02
C ASP A 99 3.07 -11.95 -2.66
N GLY A 100 2.66 -10.80 -2.10
CA GLY A 100 1.99 -10.72 -0.80
C GLY A 100 2.92 -11.08 0.35
N GLN A 101 4.22 -10.88 0.22
CA GLN A 101 5.19 -11.10 1.29
C GLN A 101 5.24 -9.92 2.26
N ALA A 102 4.82 -8.74 1.81
CA ALA A 102 4.72 -7.52 2.60
C ALA A 102 3.41 -6.80 2.33
N ARG A 103 3.04 -5.89 3.24
CA ARG A 103 1.92 -4.94 3.11
C ARG A 103 2.46 -3.54 2.92
N LEU A 104 1.77 -2.75 2.11
CA LEU A 104 2.10 -1.35 1.90
C LEU A 104 1.65 -0.50 3.09
N THR A 105 2.56 0.28 3.66
CA THR A 105 2.27 1.24 4.73
C THR A 105 2.35 2.68 4.23
N ALA A 106 1.42 3.53 4.68
CA ALA A 106 1.40 4.92 4.29
C ALA A 106 2.67 5.66 4.72
N THR A 107 3.34 6.32 3.78
CA THR A 107 4.52 7.14 4.03
C THR A 107 4.68 8.24 2.97
N ARG A 108 5.22 9.39 3.39
CA ARG A 108 5.63 10.49 2.47
C ARG A 108 7.08 10.33 1.97
N LEU A 109 7.81 9.34 2.47
CA LEU A 109 9.23 9.17 2.12
C LEU A 109 9.43 8.64 0.70
N VAL A 110 8.44 7.96 0.16
CA VAL A 110 8.50 7.38 -1.20
C VAL A 110 7.92 8.38 -2.20
N PRO A 111 8.61 8.62 -3.34
CA PRO A 111 8.06 9.44 -4.42
C PRO A 111 6.69 8.90 -4.88
N ARG A 112 5.80 9.82 -5.26
CA ARG A 112 4.41 9.49 -5.58
C ARG A 112 4.25 8.48 -6.72
N ASP A 113 5.12 8.55 -7.72
CA ASP A 113 5.07 7.61 -8.84
C ASP A 113 5.50 6.19 -8.43
N CYS A 114 6.49 6.08 -7.53
CA CYS A 114 6.83 4.80 -6.90
C CYS A 114 5.66 4.28 -6.07
N TRP A 115 5.01 5.16 -5.29
CA TRP A 115 3.85 4.80 -4.49
C TRP A 115 2.74 4.16 -5.33
N LYS A 116 2.40 4.74 -6.48
CA LYS A 116 1.39 4.19 -7.39
C LYS A 116 1.75 2.78 -7.92
N LEU A 117 3.03 2.53 -8.18
CA LEU A 117 3.50 1.20 -8.58
C LEU A 117 3.35 0.19 -7.45
N PHE A 118 3.68 0.59 -6.23
CA PHE A 118 3.52 -0.23 -5.03
C PHE A 118 2.05 -0.57 -4.75
N GLU A 119 1.16 0.42 -4.86
CA GLU A 119 -0.29 0.20 -4.74
C GLU A 119 -0.84 -0.80 -5.76
N ARG A 120 -0.36 -0.73 -7.01
CA ARG A 120 -0.75 -1.68 -8.06
C ARG A 120 -0.27 -3.09 -7.71
N ALA A 121 0.99 -3.25 -7.33
CA ALA A 121 1.56 -4.54 -6.96
C ALA A 121 0.81 -5.17 -5.77
N GLU A 122 0.52 -4.40 -4.72
CA GLU A 122 -0.29 -4.88 -3.60
C GLU A 122 -1.72 -5.23 -4.02
N THR A 123 -2.35 -4.41 -4.86
CA THR A 123 -3.71 -4.66 -5.34
C THR A 123 -3.80 -5.96 -6.15
N GLU A 124 -2.78 -6.27 -6.96
CA GLU A 124 -2.66 -7.55 -7.67
C GLU A 124 -2.58 -8.72 -6.68
N ALA A 125 -1.77 -8.60 -5.61
CA ALA A 125 -1.65 -9.64 -4.59
C ALA A 125 -2.97 -9.86 -3.83
N ILE A 126 -3.66 -8.78 -3.46
CA ILE A 126 -4.97 -8.84 -2.78
C ILE A 126 -6.00 -9.55 -3.67
N ARG A 127 -6.12 -9.16 -4.94
CA ARG A 127 -7.05 -9.78 -5.90
C ARG A 127 -6.77 -11.26 -6.12
N ALA A 128 -5.49 -11.61 -6.21
CA ALA A 128 -5.03 -12.99 -6.41
C ALA A 128 -4.93 -13.79 -5.11
N ARG A 129 -5.22 -13.19 -3.94
CA ARG A 129 -5.10 -13.80 -2.61
C ARG A 129 -3.73 -14.43 -2.35
N ARG A 130 -2.66 -13.73 -2.75
CA ARG A 130 -1.29 -14.24 -2.59
C ARG A 130 -0.73 -13.94 -1.19
N GLY A 131 0.11 -14.84 -0.70
CA GLY A 131 0.87 -14.67 0.54
C GLY A 131 0.00 -14.21 1.72
N LEU A 132 0.34 -13.08 2.32
CA LEU A 132 -0.38 -12.47 3.45
C LEU A 132 -1.87 -12.17 3.17
N TRP A 133 -2.29 -12.20 1.90
CA TRP A 133 -3.68 -11.93 1.49
C TRP A 133 -4.52 -13.20 1.32
N ALA A 134 -3.92 -14.38 1.55
CA ALA A 134 -4.65 -15.65 1.57
C ALA A 134 -5.47 -15.78 2.86
N GLY A 135 -6.66 -16.32 2.76
CA GLY A 135 -7.50 -16.65 3.92
C GLY A 135 -7.77 -15.45 4.84
N ALA A 136 -7.37 -15.56 6.09
CA ALA A 136 -7.59 -14.53 7.12
C ALA A 136 -6.77 -13.26 6.94
N GLY A 137 -5.82 -13.22 5.99
CA GLY A 137 -4.98 -12.06 5.70
C GLY A 137 -5.65 -10.99 4.83
N ALA A 138 -6.86 -11.24 4.31
CA ALA A 138 -7.62 -10.26 3.54
C ALA A 138 -7.79 -8.94 4.31
N PRO A 139 -7.98 -7.80 3.61
CA PRO A 139 -8.30 -6.54 4.26
C PRO A 139 -9.52 -6.68 5.18
N ILE A 140 -9.45 -6.07 6.36
CA ILE A 140 -10.58 -6.07 7.31
C ILE A 140 -11.74 -5.31 6.69
N SER A 141 -12.96 -5.86 6.78
CA SER A 141 -14.16 -5.09 6.41
C SER A 141 -14.32 -3.90 7.36
N ALA A 142 -14.55 -2.72 6.81
CA ALA A 142 -14.79 -1.51 7.59
C ALA A 142 -16.06 -1.57 8.48
N THR A 143 -16.89 -2.58 8.28
CA THR A 143 -18.10 -2.83 9.06
C THR A 143 -18.00 -4.04 10.00
N ASP A 144 -16.87 -4.74 10.02
CA ASP A 144 -16.62 -5.84 10.95
C ASP A 144 -16.07 -5.29 12.28
N ALA A 145 -16.98 -5.01 13.21
CA ALA A 145 -16.66 -4.43 14.50
C ALA A 145 -15.72 -5.32 15.34
N ASP A 146 -15.87 -6.63 15.25
CA ASP A 146 -15.06 -7.58 16.02
C ASP A 146 -13.63 -7.64 15.49
N ALA A 147 -13.45 -7.71 14.18
CA ALA A 147 -12.13 -7.68 13.57
C ALA A 147 -11.41 -6.34 13.81
N LEU A 148 -12.14 -5.23 13.74
CA LEU A 148 -11.60 -3.91 14.05
C LEU A 148 -11.18 -3.80 15.52
N THR A 149 -11.97 -4.36 16.43
CA THR A 149 -11.62 -4.38 17.87
C THR A 149 -10.38 -5.22 18.13
N ARG A 150 -10.24 -6.38 17.49
CA ARG A 150 -9.02 -7.20 17.59
C ARG A 150 -7.78 -6.52 17.01
N ALA A 151 -7.96 -5.55 16.13
CA ALA A 151 -6.89 -4.77 15.50
C ALA A 151 -6.47 -3.53 16.33
N ASP A 152 -7.05 -3.29 17.52
CA ASP A 152 -6.70 -2.13 18.35
C ASP A 152 -5.19 -2.04 18.62
N GLY A 153 -4.62 -0.85 18.44
CA GLY A 153 -3.20 -0.57 18.56
C GLY A 153 -2.32 -1.15 17.45
N ARG A 154 -2.90 -1.83 16.45
CA ARG A 154 -2.15 -2.51 15.37
C ARG A 154 -2.34 -1.83 14.03
N PHE A 155 -1.32 -1.95 13.19
CA PHE A 155 -1.45 -1.59 11.77
C PHE A 155 -2.41 -2.56 11.08
N ALA A 156 -3.38 -1.99 10.37
CA ALA A 156 -4.33 -2.74 9.57
C ALA A 156 -4.55 -2.08 8.20
N ILE A 157 -4.99 -2.91 7.26
CA ILE A 157 -5.58 -2.47 5.99
C ILE A 157 -7.05 -2.81 6.07
N VAL A 158 -7.88 -1.78 5.93
CA VAL A 158 -9.34 -1.87 6.08
C VAL A 158 -10.01 -1.42 4.80
N GLU A 159 -11.01 -2.15 4.33
CA GLU A 159 -11.79 -1.80 3.14
C GLU A 159 -13.26 -1.64 3.43
N GLY A 160 -13.88 -0.66 2.79
CA GLY A 160 -15.32 -0.47 2.90
C GLY A 160 -15.85 0.63 2.01
N ARG A 161 -17.18 0.65 1.86
CA ARG A 161 -17.87 1.72 1.15
C ARG A 161 -18.12 2.91 2.09
N ILE A 162 -17.74 4.10 1.67
CA ILE A 162 -17.97 5.32 2.42
C ILE A 162 -19.48 5.59 2.49
N ARG A 163 -20.04 5.59 3.69
CA ARG A 163 -21.45 5.89 3.95
C ARG A 163 -21.71 7.39 4.01
N SER A 164 -20.88 8.10 4.77
CA SER A 164 -21.06 9.54 4.96
C SER A 164 -19.73 10.24 5.24
N VAL A 165 -19.70 11.52 4.90
CA VAL A 165 -18.61 12.44 5.22
C VAL A 165 -19.19 13.61 5.98
N ARG A 166 -18.56 14.00 7.08
CA ARG A 166 -18.97 15.13 7.92
C ARG A 166 -17.74 15.89 8.40
N SER A 167 -17.79 17.21 8.36
CA SER A 167 -16.81 18.06 9.02
C SER A 167 -17.40 18.62 10.30
N GLN A 168 -16.67 18.51 11.40
CA GLN A 168 -17.05 19.04 12.69
C GLN A 168 -15.83 19.62 13.41
N GLY A 169 -15.88 20.88 13.74
CA GLY A 169 -14.73 21.61 14.26
C GLY A 169 -13.58 21.55 13.26
N ARG A 170 -12.43 21.10 13.70
CA ARG A 170 -11.20 21.02 12.89
C ARG A 170 -10.91 19.60 12.37
N THR A 171 -11.94 18.78 12.20
CA THR A 171 -11.79 17.39 11.80
C THR A 171 -12.85 16.99 10.81
N THR A 172 -12.46 16.34 9.74
CA THR A 172 -13.36 15.66 8.81
C THR A 172 -13.42 14.17 9.16
N TYR A 173 -14.63 13.65 9.25
CA TYR A 173 -14.95 12.27 9.56
C TYR A 173 -15.48 11.58 8.31
N VAL A 174 -14.81 10.52 7.88
CA VAL A 174 -15.26 9.62 6.81
C VAL A 174 -15.77 8.35 7.46
N ASN A 175 -17.09 8.13 7.43
CA ASN A 175 -17.75 7.05 8.16
C ASN A 175 -18.16 5.92 7.22
N PHE A 176 -17.92 4.69 7.64
CA PHE A 176 -18.23 3.48 6.89
C PHE A 176 -19.55 2.81 7.35
N GLY A 177 -20.06 3.17 8.50
CA GLY A 177 -21.32 2.64 9.05
C GLY A 177 -22.20 3.69 9.65
N ALA A 178 -23.32 3.24 10.25
CA ALA A 178 -24.17 4.08 11.08
C ALA A 178 -23.46 4.47 12.38
N PRO A 179 -23.86 5.56 13.05
CA PRO A 179 -23.40 5.84 14.40
C PRO A 179 -23.57 4.62 15.30
N GLN A 180 -22.60 4.36 16.17
CA GLN A 180 -22.60 3.24 17.13
C GLN A 180 -22.65 1.83 16.53
N SER A 181 -22.49 1.67 15.21
CA SER A 181 -22.47 0.34 14.58
C SER A 181 -21.16 -0.45 14.79
N GLY A 182 -20.15 0.16 15.42
CA GLY A 182 -18.80 -0.43 15.50
C GLY A 182 -18.02 -0.38 14.20
N ALA A 183 -18.54 0.26 13.15
CA ALA A 183 -17.83 0.41 11.89
C ALA A 183 -16.71 1.45 11.99
N LEU A 184 -15.70 1.31 11.12
CA LEU A 184 -14.58 2.23 11.04
C LEU A 184 -15.01 3.66 10.77
N THR A 185 -14.33 4.61 11.40
CA THR A 185 -14.31 6.03 11.03
C THR A 185 -12.88 6.44 10.69
N VAL A 186 -12.67 7.09 9.56
CA VAL A 186 -11.40 7.76 9.26
C VAL A 186 -11.51 9.22 9.64
N THR A 187 -10.50 9.74 10.32
CA THR A 187 -10.40 11.15 10.69
C THR A 187 -9.27 11.83 9.94
N ILE A 188 -9.55 13.01 9.38
CA ILE A 188 -8.57 13.86 8.70
C ILE A 188 -8.61 15.22 9.38
N SER A 189 -7.46 15.73 9.83
CA SER A 189 -7.39 17.07 10.43
C SER A 189 -7.45 18.16 9.36
N ASP A 190 -7.99 19.34 9.68
CA ASP A 190 -7.99 20.48 8.76
C ASP A 190 -6.58 20.86 8.28
N ARG A 191 -5.59 20.68 9.15
CA ARG A 191 -4.19 20.92 8.81
C ARG A 191 -3.72 20.03 7.66
N ASP A 192 -4.18 18.78 7.61
CA ASP A 192 -3.76 17.79 6.62
C ASP A 192 -4.66 17.82 5.38
N MET A 193 -5.85 18.42 5.47
CA MET A 193 -6.88 18.40 4.41
C MET A 193 -6.41 18.95 3.07
N ALA A 194 -5.54 19.96 3.08
CA ALA A 194 -5.00 20.53 1.86
C ALA A 194 -4.28 19.48 1.00
N THR A 195 -3.47 18.62 1.61
CA THR A 195 -2.73 17.57 0.90
C THR A 195 -3.64 16.50 0.30
N PHE A 196 -4.80 16.23 0.91
CA PHE A 196 -5.79 15.32 0.34
C PHE A 196 -6.48 15.93 -0.90
N ARG A 197 -6.78 17.23 -0.87
CA ARG A 197 -7.36 17.94 -2.03
C ARG A 197 -6.42 17.97 -3.22
N GLU A 198 -5.14 18.24 -3.00
CA GLU A 198 -4.10 18.26 -4.05
C GLU A 198 -4.03 16.97 -4.85
N VAL A 199 -4.44 15.85 -4.25
CA VAL A 199 -4.41 14.53 -4.90
C VAL A 199 -5.79 14.04 -5.34
N GLY A 200 -6.81 14.89 -5.29
CA GLY A 200 -8.17 14.53 -5.68
C GLY A 200 -8.93 13.66 -4.69
N LEU A 201 -8.42 13.52 -3.46
CA LEU A 201 -9.10 12.83 -2.37
C LEU A 201 -9.92 13.80 -1.51
N GLU A 202 -10.70 14.68 -2.16
CA GLU A 202 -11.69 15.50 -1.46
C GLU A 202 -12.73 14.58 -0.81
N PRO A 203 -12.84 14.54 0.51
CA PRO A 203 -13.70 13.56 1.20
C PRO A 203 -15.16 13.60 0.76
N ALA A 204 -15.68 14.79 0.41
CA ALA A 204 -17.03 14.93 -0.10
C ALA A 204 -17.23 14.27 -1.48
N ALA A 205 -16.21 14.36 -2.35
CA ALA A 205 -16.25 13.80 -3.70
C ALA A 205 -16.14 12.26 -3.70
N ILE A 206 -15.46 11.68 -2.69
CA ILE A 206 -15.27 10.22 -2.60
C ILE A 206 -16.41 9.50 -1.86
N ARG A 207 -17.46 10.20 -1.42
CA ARG A 207 -18.62 9.57 -0.79
C ARG A 207 -19.24 8.50 -1.68
N GLY A 208 -19.52 7.33 -1.11
CA GLY A 208 -20.09 6.20 -1.84
C GLY A 208 -19.06 5.33 -2.56
N HIS A 209 -17.80 5.75 -2.65
CA HIS A 209 -16.73 4.90 -3.19
C HIS A 209 -16.30 3.82 -2.20
N MET A 210 -15.72 2.76 -2.75
CA MET A 210 -14.94 1.80 -1.96
C MET A 210 -13.60 2.44 -1.64
N LEU A 211 -13.24 2.45 -0.36
CA LEU A 211 -11.99 3.01 0.11
C LEU A 211 -11.18 1.93 0.83
N ARG A 212 -9.91 1.83 0.49
CA ARG A 212 -8.91 1.09 1.26
C ARG A 212 -8.17 2.07 2.15
N VAL A 213 -8.13 1.77 3.43
CA VAL A 213 -7.52 2.60 4.47
C VAL A 213 -6.35 1.85 5.09
N ARG A 214 -5.20 2.51 5.24
CA ARG A 214 -3.99 1.96 5.88
C ARG A 214 -3.67 2.78 7.11
N GLY A 215 -3.51 2.13 8.25
CA GLY A 215 -3.12 2.84 9.47
C GLY A 215 -3.26 2.01 10.72
N ILE A 216 -2.95 2.64 11.85
CA ILE A 216 -3.16 2.04 13.16
C ILE A 216 -4.63 2.20 13.53
N VAL A 217 -5.29 1.08 13.78
CA VAL A 217 -6.65 1.10 14.34
C VAL A 217 -6.56 1.52 15.80
N THR A 218 -7.42 2.41 16.21
CA THR A 218 -7.51 2.85 17.61
C THR A 218 -8.96 2.81 18.04
N ILE A 219 -9.21 2.28 19.23
CA ILE A 219 -10.56 2.23 19.81
C ILE A 219 -10.69 3.30 20.90
N ARG A 220 -11.64 4.22 20.73
CA ARG A 220 -12.03 5.19 21.77
C ARG A 220 -13.54 5.15 21.99
N ARG A 221 -14.31 5.86 21.15
CA ARG A 221 -15.79 5.80 21.09
C ARG A 221 -16.28 4.91 19.96
N GLY A 222 -15.40 4.13 19.39
CA GLY A 222 -15.52 3.26 18.24
C GLY A 222 -14.18 3.16 17.52
N PRO A 223 -14.03 2.25 16.55
CA PRO A 223 -12.78 2.08 15.81
C PRO A 223 -12.55 3.26 14.86
N PHE A 224 -11.33 3.82 14.91
CA PHE A 224 -10.93 4.85 13.97
C PHE A 224 -9.48 4.70 13.53
N ILE A 225 -9.18 5.30 12.37
CA ILE A 225 -7.84 5.50 11.84
C ILE A 225 -7.66 6.99 11.58
N ALA A 226 -6.60 7.61 12.14
CA ALA A 226 -6.23 8.98 11.81
C ALA A 226 -5.38 8.99 10.53
N ALA A 227 -5.93 9.54 9.46
CA ALA A 227 -5.22 9.69 8.19
C ALA A 227 -4.57 11.09 8.14
N ALA A 228 -3.26 11.14 8.32
CA ALA A 228 -2.48 12.38 8.26
C ALA A 228 -1.91 12.65 6.86
N ILE A 229 -1.94 11.66 5.97
CA ILE A 229 -1.38 11.75 4.62
C ILE A 229 -2.28 11.01 3.62
N PRO A 230 -2.33 11.48 2.37
CA PRO A 230 -3.17 10.87 1.33
C PRO A 230 -2.86 9.40 1.05
N GLU A 231 -1.61 8.98 1.20
CA GLU A 231 -1.14 7.61 1.01
C GLU A 231 -1.80 6.61 1.98
N ALA A 232 -2.44 7.10 3.04
CA ALA A 232 -3.28 6.27 3.91
C ALA A 232 -4.60 5.83 3.26
N LEU A 233 -5.01 6.48 2.16
CA LEU A 233 -6.29 6.26 1.50
C LEU A 233 -6.10 5.91 0.03
N THR A 234 -6.71 4.81 -0.42
CA THR A 234 -6.77 4.43 -1.83
C THR A 234 -8.24 4.21 -2.21
N ILE A 235 -8.68 4.82 -3.30
CA ILE A 235 -9.97 4.46 -3.89
C ILE A 235 -9.82 3.04 -4.46
N ALA A 236 -10.47 2.08 -3.81
CA ALA A 236 -10.47 0.70 -4.27
C ALA A 236 -11.52 0.53 -5.37
N GLU A 237 -11.15 -0.08 -6.49
CA GLU A 237 -12.15 -0.52 -7.45
C GLU A 237 -13.01 -1.60 -6.77
N PRO A 238 -14.34 -1.57 -6.97
CA PRO A 238 -15.19 -2.64 -6.46
C PRO A 238 -14.62 -3.97 -7.00
N PRO A 239 -14.64 -5.05 -6.20
CA PRO A 239 -14.29 -6.36 -6.71
C PRO A 239 -15.12 -6.57 -7.99
N SER A 240 -14.48 -6.94 -9.07
CA SER A 240 -15.14 -7.33 -10.32
C SER A 240 -16.02 -8.54 -10.01
N GLY A 241 -17.15 -8.24 -9.36
CA GLY A 241 -18.14 -9.21 -8.95
C GLY A 241 -18.89 -9.65 -10.17
N GLY A 242 -18.90 -10.95 -10.39
CA GLY A 242 -19.68 -11.56 -11.41
C GLY A 242 -21.11 -11.00 -11.41
N ALA A 243 -21.52 -10.58 -12.57
CA ALA A 243 -22.93 -10.39 -12.86
C ALA A 243 -23.66 -11.69 -12.47
N ARG A 244 -24.62 -11.55 -11.59
CA ARG A 244 -25.63 -12.61 -11.36
C ARG A 244 -26.69 -12.47 -12.43
#